data_a2f219d1848b8a3f1cff6f50d395c515
#
_entry.id   a2f219d1848b8a3f1cff6f50d395c515
#
_cell.length_a   1.000
_cell.length_b   1.000
_cell.length_c   1.000
_cell.angle_alpha   90.00
_cell.angle_beta   90.00
_cell.angle_gamma   90.00
#
_symmetry.space_group_name_H-M   'P 1'
#
loop_
_entity.id
_entity.type
_entity.pdbx_description
1 polymer ?
#
loop_
_entity_poly.entity_id
_entity_poly.type
_entity_poly.pdbx_seq_one_letter_code
_entity_poly.pdbx_strand_id
1 'polypeptide(L)'
;MIGFSEGFHDAAVTVINDGRIDFATHAERYSKKKHDKNLGSLLASVAQDYTDDSKIAFFERPLLKKTRQFVAGQYKTVFRRRKLAYRPTHYFGHHLSHAAAAFQTSPFNDAAIVIVDSIGEWDTASIWKARYQEDGTAGYWKYWSMRYPKSIGLWYSALTKWAGFRPLDEEYIFMGMAAYGTPCCTEEVRDLLSQNNHRGISSLSSRPENVAKSAEWVLEGEIRKLFNMAGQLSPNICYGGGVALNCVVNAKLQKDFNMWIMPNPGDAGASLGAALLCHKRKVEFSPYLGYNIRRTVNPKEVVKILLNKGIVGVANGRGEFGPRALGNRSLLADPRKIENKNLVNQ
;
A
#
# COMPACT_ATOMS: atom_id res chain seq x y z
N MET A 1 11.68 18.87 1.89
CA MET A 1 10.24 18.74 2.30
C MET A 1 9.96 17.37 2.87
N ILE A 2 9.05 17.30 3.83
CA ILE A 2 8.67 16.05 4.50
C ILE A 2 7.22 15.72 4.16
N GLY A 3 6.98 14.48 3.69
CA GLY A 3 5.65 13.89 3.59
C GLY A 3 5.48 12.78 4.61
N PHE A 4 4.32 12.67 5.26
CA PHE A 4 4.11 11.61 6.22
C PHE A 4 2.66 11.10 6.25
N SER A 5 2.53 9.83 6.63
CA SER A 5 1.28 9.16 6.96
C SER A 5 1.32 8.71 8.41
N GLU A 6 0.23 8.94 9.17
CA GLU A 6 0.17 8.58 10.59
C GLU A 6 -1.29 8.48 11.06
N GLY A 7 -1.50 7.65 12.06
CA GLY A 7 -2.76 7.65 12.83
C GLY A 7 -3.80 6.64 12.39
N PHE A 8 -3.52 5.75 11.45
CA PHE A 8 -4.40 4.61 11.10
C PHE A 8 -3.61 3.29 11.24
N HIS A 9 -2.88 2.86 10.23
CA HIS A 9 -1.88 1.79 10.26
C HIS A 9 -0.71 2.24 9.38
N ASP A 10 0.42 1.54 9.46
CA ASP A 10 1.59 1.73 8.60
C ASP A 10 2.07 3.19 8.50
N ALA A 11 2.29 3.82 9.67
CA ALA A 11 2.87 5.15 9.67
C ALA A 11 4.22 5.15 8.93
N ALA A 12 4.42 6.18 8.09
CA ALA A 12 5.60 6.30 7.26
C ALA A 12 5.98 7.75 7.05
N VAL A 13 7.25 7.98 6.73
CA VAL A 13 7.79 9.30 6.42
C VAL A 13 8.63 9.23 5.15
N THR A 14 8.59 10.30 4.37
CA THR A 14 9.39 10.50 3.17
C THR A 14 9.99 11.89 3.17
N VAL A 15 11.25 11.99 2.78
CA VAL A 15 11.97 13.28 2.63
C VAL A 15 12.38 13.43 1.17
N ILE A 16 12.06 14.58 0.59
CA ILE A 16 12.47 14.98 -0.76
C ILE A 16 13.25 16.29 -0.67
N ASN A 17 14.46 16.32 -1.24
CA ASN A 17 15.29 17.50 -1.41
C ASN A 17 15.71 17.59 -2.87
N ASP A 18 15.67 18.79 -3.46
CA ASP A 18 16.16 19.09 -4.82
C ASP A 18 15.73 18.09 -5.89
N GLY A 19 14.49 17.61 -5.79
CA GLY A 19 13.91 16.65 -6.74
C GLY A 19 14.34 15.18 -6.52
N ARG A 20 15.07 14.87 -5.44
CA ARG A 20 15.50 13.53 -5.08
C ARG A 20 14.79 13.04 -3.83
N ILE A 21 14.44 11.77 -3.82
CA ILE A 21 13.92 11.12 -2.61
C ILE A 21 15.14 10.68 -1.76
N ASP A 22 15.47 11.49 -0.76
CA ASP A 22 16.64 11.24 0.07
C ASP A 22 16.40 10.17 1.12
N PHE A 23 15.17 10.07 1.61
CA PHE A 23 14.82 9.09 2.64
C PHE A 23 13.33 8.75 2.59
N ALA A 24 13.00 7.46 2.73
CA ALA A 24 11.63 7.02 2.99
C ALA A 24 11.62 5.69 3.77
N THR A 25 10.76 5.59 4.78
CA THR A 25 10.68 4.38 5.61
C THR A 25 9.36 4.28 6.37
N HIS A 26 9.04 3.06 6.82
CA HIS A 26 7.93 2.77 7.72
C HIS A 26 8.35 2.88 9.19
N ALA A 27 7.41 3.31 10.03
CA ALA A 27 7.62 3.41 11.49
C ALA A 27 7.98 2.06 12.13
N GLU A 28 7.39 0.97 11.65
CA GLU A 28 7.64 -0.39 12.17
C GLU A 28 9.11 -0.82 12.09
N ARG A 29 9.88 -0.28 11.13
CA ARG A 29 11.32 -0.55 11.01
C ARG A 29 12.12 -0.03 12.21
N TYR A 30 11.60 0.98 12.90
CA TYR A 30 12.21 1.63 14.06
C TYR A 30 11.57 1.20 15.38
N SER A 31 10.25 1.14 15.43
CA SER A 31 9.50 0.78 16.63
C SER A 31 9.48 -0.72 16.93
N LYS A 32 9.83 -1.58 15.93
CA LYS A 32 9.69 -3.06 16.00
C LYS A 32 8.25 -3.53 16.22
N LYS A 33 7.29 -2.66 15.97
CA LYS A 33 5.87 -2.95 16.10
C LYS A 33 5.24 -2.99 14.73
N LYS A 34 4.77 -4.19 14.31
CA LYS A 34 4.10 -4.39 13.02
C LYS A 34 2.89 -3.46 12.92
N HIS A 35 2.70 -2.85 11.74
CA HIS A 35 1.62 -1.88 11.45
C HIS A 35 1.55 -0.73 12.47
N ASP A 36 2.70 -0.23 12.96
CA ASP A 36 2.69 0.90 13.88
C ASP A 36 2.03 2.11 13.22
N LYS A 37 1.04 2.65 13.90
CA LYS A 37 0.26 3.80 13.46
C LYS A 37 0.85 5.16 13.84
N ASN A 38 1.96 5.14 14.60
CA ASN A 38 2.62 6.35 15.06
C ASN A 38 4.06 6.36 14.54
N LEU A 39 4.53 7.51 14.07
CA LEU A 39 5.91 7.66 13.63
C LEU A 39 6.91 7.52 14.78
N GLY A 40 6.52 8.03 15.98
CA GLY A 40 7.43 8.11 17.11
C GLY A 40 8.49 9.21 16.98
N SER A 41 9.06 9.63 18.10
CA SER A 41 10.03 10.73 18.14
C SER A 41 11.35 10.38 17.45
N LEU A 42 11.80 9.13 17.59
CA LEU A 42 13.06 8.70 16.98
C LEU A 42 13.02 8.80 15.45
N LEU A 43 11.97 8.25 14.80
CA LEU A 43 11.86 8.32 13.35
C LEU A 43 11.63 9.75 12.87
N ALA A 44 10.85 10.54 13.61
CA ALA A 44 10.64 11.94 13.30
C ALA A 44 11.96 12.74 13.34
N SER A 45 12.81 12.50 14.34
CA SER A 45 14.15 13.09 14.43
C SER A 45 15.04 12.66 13.26
N VAL A 46 15.11 11.34 12.99
CA VAL A 46 15.91 10.81 11.88
C VAL A 46 15.50 11.42 10.53
N ALA A 47 14.21 11.60 10.29
CA ALA A 47 13.75 12.23 9.04
C ALA A 47 14.10 13.73 8.98
N GLN A 48 14.10 14.42 10.12
CA GLN A 48 14.51 15.84 10.21
C GLN A 48 15.99 16.05 9.90
N ASP A 49 16.85 15.05 10.21
CA ASP A 49 18.28 15.10 9.89
C ASP A 49 18.57 15.13 8.37
N TYR A 50 17.59 14.79 7.54
CA TYR A 50 17.72 14.80 6.07
C TYR A 50 17.30 16.12 5.44
N THR A 51 16.64 17.03 6.15
CA THR A 51 16.15 18.31 5.56
C THR A 51 15.87 19.39 6.59
N ASP A 52 16.22 20.62 6.23
CA ASP A 52 15.86 21.83 6.97
C ASP A 52 14.56 22.48 6.44
N ASP A 53 13.91 21.88 5.44
CA ASP A 53 12.70 22.43 4.82
C ASP A 53 11.51 22.35 5.79
N SER A 54 10.82 23.47 5.95
CA SER A 54 9.63 23.61 6.80
C SER A 54 8.35 23.13 6.13
N LYS A 55 8.37 22.71 4.86
CA LYS A 55 7.20 22.17 4.16
C LYS A 55 6.94 20.74 4.62
N ILE A 56 5.86 20.59 5.38
CA ILE A 56 5.43 19.31 5.95
C ILE A 56 4.04 18.98 5.42
N ALA A 57 3.94 17.87 4.69
CA ALA A 57 2.75 17.42 4.00
C ALA A 57 2.14 16.19 4.67
N PHE A 58 0.84 16.22 4.92
CA PHE A 58 0.07 15.11 5.46
C PHE A 58 -0.82 14.48 4.39
N PHE A 59 -0.88 13.16 4.36
CA PHE A 59 -1.46 12.36 3.28
C PHE A 59 -2.98 12.32 3.21
N GLU A 60 -3.69 12.82 4.25
CA GLU A 60 -5.16 12.82 4.30
C GLU A 60 -5.70 14.13 4.89
N ARG A 61 -7.01 14.38 4.70
CA ARG A 61 -7.73 15.52 5.28
C ARG A 61 -8.48 15.07 6.54
N PRO A 62 -7.99 15.40 7.74
CA PRO A 62 -8.55 14.86 8.99
C PRO A 62 -10.02 15.19 9.23
N LEU A 63 -10.48 16.37 8.78
CA LEU A 63 -11.91 16.76 8.93
C LEU A 63 -12.83 15.86 8.12
N LEU A 64 -12.49 15.57 6.85
CA LEU A 64 -13.31 14.70 6.00
C LEU A 64 -13.34 13.27 6.54
N LYS A 65 -12.22 12.78 7.07
CA LYS A 65 -12.15 11.48 7.74
C LYS A 65 -13.06 11.45 8.97
N LYS A 66 -13.02 12.50 9.81
CA LYS A 66 -13.86 12.60 11.00
C LYS A 66 -15.35 12.67 10.67
N THR A 67 -15.76 13.43 9.63
CA THR A 67 -17.18 13.47 9.20
C THR A 67 -17.68 12.10 8.76
N ARG A 68 -16.87 11.35 7.99
CA ARG A 68 -17.22 9.98 7.62
C ARG A 68 -17.33 9.07 8.85
N GLN A 69 -16.36 9.14 9.76
CA GLN A 69 -16.38 8.34 11.00
C GLN A 69 -17.61 8.63 11.85
N PHE A 70 -18.02 9.89 11.91
CA PHE A 70 -19.24 10.31 12.60
C PHE A 70 -20.50 9.69 11.96
N VAL A 71 -20.64 9.81 10.63
CA VAL A 71 -21.75 9.20 9.88
C VAL A 71 -21.75 7.67 10.02
N ALA A 72 -20.58 7.05 10.11
CA ALA A 72 -20.43 5.60 10.32
C ALA A 72 -20.67 5.14 11.78
N GLY A 73 -21.04 6.06 12.70
CA GLY A 73 -21.29 5.75 14.12
C GLY A 73 -20.02 5.50 14.96
N GLN A 74 -18.85 5.88 14.46
CA GLN A 74 -17.56 5.68 15.14
C GLN A 74 -17.20 6.84 16.08
N TYR A 75 -18.12 7.25 16.93
CA TYR A 75 -18.00 8.46 17.77
C TYR A 75 -16.74 8.48 18.66
N LYS A 76 -16.38 7.35 19.26
CA LYS A 76 -15.15 7.25 20.09
C LYS A 76 -13.88 7.64 19.32
N THR A 77 -13.84 7.36 18.02
CA THR A 77 -12.70 7.68 17.16
C THR A 77 -12.69 9.14 16.75
N VAL A 78 -13.86 9.72 16.49
CA VAL A 78 -14.03 11.14 16.09
C VAL A 78 -13.51 12.11 17.15
N PHE A 79 -13.85 11.84 18.42
CA PHE A 79 -13.50 12.73 19.53
C PHE A 79 -12.10 12.47 20.11
N ARG A 80 -11.42 11.43 19.65
CA ARG A 80 -10.05 11.15 20.10
C ARG A 80 -9.09 12.22 19.58
N ARG A 81 -8.44 12.95 20.48
CA ARG A 81 -7.32 13.82 20.11
C ARG A 81 -6.12 12.97 19.72
N ARG A 82 -5.52 13.26 18.56
CA ARG A 82 -4.28 12.63 18.12
C ARG A 82 -3.19 13.68 18.13
N LYS A 83 -2.05 13.35 18.71
CA LYS A 83 -0.83 14.14 18.60
C LYS A 83 -0.05 13.54 17.42
N LEU A 84 0.10 14.28 16.34
CA LEU A 84 0.93 13.91 15.20
C LEU A 84 2.40 14.19 15.53
N ALA A 85 3.31 13.43 14.91
CA ALA A 85 4.75 13.61 15.06
C ALA A 85 5.22 14.98 14.54
N TYR A 86 4.57 15.46 13.48
CA TYR A 86 4.84 16.78 12.90
C TYR A 86 3.58 17.64 12.90
N ARG A 87 3.77 18.96 12.80
CA ARG A 87 2.70 19.92 12.53
C ARG A 87 2.61 20.16 11.01
N PRO A 88 1.61 19.61 10.32
CA PRO A 88 1.51 19.76 8.87
C PRO A 88 1.29 21.21 8.45
N THR A 89 1.96 21.63 7.39
CA THR A 89 1.71 22.89 6.67
C THR A 89 0.76 22.66 5.50
N HIS A 90 0.68 21.43 4.99
CA HIS A 90 -0.18 21.04 3.87
C HIS A 90 -0.92 19.74 4.17
N TYR A 91 -2.20 19.69 3.76
CA TYR A 91 -3.06 18.51 3.86
C TYR A 91 -3.57 18.16 2.47
N PHE A 92 -3.28 16.94 2.01
CA PHE A 92 -3.76 16.45 0.73
C PHE A 92 -4.87 15.43 0.89
N GLY A 93 -5.67 15.20 -0.15
CA GLY A 93 -6.67 14.13 -0.13
C GLY A 93 -6.01 12.76 -0.17
N HIS A 94 -6.56 11.78 0.55
CA HIS A 94 -6.01 10.43 0.68
C HIS A 94 -5.76 9.78 -0.69
N HIS A 95 -6.79 9.66 -1.53
CA HIS A 95 -6.64 9.09 -2.88
C HIS A 95 -5.76 9.93 -3.81
N LEU A 96 -5.69 11.25 -3.61
CA LEU A 96 -4.77 12.10 -4.37
C LEU A 96 -3.31 11.81 -3.98
N SER A 97 -3.04 11.53 -2.69
CA SER A 97 -1.70 11.14 -2.24
C SER A 97 -1.28 9.80 -2.84
N HIS A 98 -2.17 8.79 -2.86
CA HIS A 98 -1.90 7.55 -3.58
C HIS A 98 -1.68 7.77 -5.09
N ALA A 99 -2.48 8.62 -5.71
CA ALA A 99 -2.36 8.93 -7.14
C ALA A 99 -1.01 9.57 -7.47
N ALA A 100 -0.56 10.51 -6.63
CA ALA A 100 0.75 11.15 -6.79
C ALA A 100 1.90 10.17 -6.59
N ALA A 101 1.83 9.30 -5.58
CA ALA A 101 2.82 8.25 -5.36
C ALA A 101 2.91 7.30 -6.57
N ALA A 102 1.77 6.90 -7.14
CA ALA A 102 1.72 6.01 -8.29
C ALA A 102 2.23 6.67 -9.57
N PHE A 103 1.83 7.93 -9.85
CA PHE A 103 2.16 8.60 -11.11
C PHE A 103 3.58 9.17 -11.14
N GLN A 104 3.98 9.98 -10.13
CA GLN A 104 5.27 10.67 -10.19
C GLN A 104 6.49 9.74 -10.02
N THR A 105 6.27 8.49 -9.57
CA THR A 105 7.31 7.45 -9.53
C THR A 105 7.31 6.57 -10.79
N SER A 106 6.29 6.71 -11.64
CA SER A 106 6.15 5.89 -12.85
C SER A 106 7.09 6.35 -13.97
N PRO A 107 7.35 5.50 -14.98
CA PRO A 107 8.08 5.91 -16.18
C PRO A 107 7.26 6.85 -17.08
N PHE A 108 5.95 6.98 -16.86
CA PHE A 108 5.02 7.66 -17.75
C PHE A 108 5.04 9.18 -17.59
N ASN A 109 4.81 9.90 -18.67
CA ASN A 109 4.59 11.34 -18.67
C ASN A 109 3.09 11.70 -18.74
N ASP A 110 2.27 10.75 -19.17
CA ASP A 110 0.82 10.80 -19.24
C ASP A 110 0.28 9.41 -18.87
N ALA A 111 -0.65 9.34 -17.92
CA ALA A 111 -1.25 8.10 -17.48
C ALA A 111 -2.69 8.29 -16.95
N ALA A 112 -3.49 7.25 -17.05
CA ALA A 112 -4.63 7.07 -16.18
C ALA A 112 -4.16 6.49 -14.84
N ILE A 113 -4.86 6.78 -13.75
CA ILE A 113 -4.53 6.26 -12.42
C ILE A 113 -5.76 5.60 -11.85
N VAL A 114 -5.61 4.38 -11.39
CA VAL A 114 -6.63 3.62 -10.65
C VAL A 114 -6.16 3.48 -9.22
N ILE A 115 -6.95 3.98 -8.27
CA ILE A 115 -6.72 3.79 -6.84
C ILE A 115 -7.86 2.95 -6.28
N VAL A 116 -7.52 1.84 -5.63
CA VAL A 116 -8.48 0.97 -4.94
C VAL A 116 -7.97 0.67 -3.55
N ASP A 117 -8.75 1.08 -2.56
CA ASP A 117 -8.38 0.97 -1.16
C ASP A 117 -9.55 0.42 -0.32
N SER A 118 -9.29 0.12 0.94
CA SER A 118 -10.34 -0.21 1.89
C SER A 118 -11.23 0.99 2.13
N ILE A 119 -10.65 2.10 2.54
CA ILE A 119 -11.34 3.36 2.73
C ILE A 119 -10.35 4.51 3.00
N GLY A 120 -10.37 5.52 2.15
CA GLY A 120 -9.70 6.80 2.41
C GLY A 120 -10.54 7.72 3.30
N GLU A 121 -10.71 8.97 2.91
CA GLU A 121 -11.61 9.91 3.57
C GLU A 121 -13.08 9.45 3.39
N TRP A 122 -13.54 9.43 2.13
CA TRP A 122 -14.82 8.91 1.68
C TRP A 122 -14.70 7.97 0.50
N ASP A 123 -13.67 8.19 -0.34
CA ASP A 123 -13.43 7.40 -1.53
C ASP A 123 -12.85 6.02 -1.14
N THR A 124 -13.29 4.97 -1.82
CA THR A 124 -12.83 3.59 -1.68
C THR A 124 -12.21 3.07 -2.97
N ALA A 125 -12.61 3.66 -4.12
CA ALA A 125 -11.93 3.55 -5.39
C ALA A 125 -12.03 4.86 -6.15
N SER A 126 -11.06 5.16 -7.02
CA SER A 126 -11.10 6.36 -7.86
C SER A 126 -10.27 6.21 -9.12
N ILE A 127 -10.70 6.89 -10.18
CA ILE A 127 -10.00 6.96 -11.45
C ILE A 127 -9.63 8.41 -11.73
N TRP A 128 -8.37 8.63 -12.08
CA TRP A 128 -7.80 9.94 -12.37
C TRP A 128 -7.10 9.90 -13.72
N LYS A 129 -6.92 11.08 -14.31
CA LYS A 129 -5.95 11.36 -15.36
C LYS A 129 -4.82 12.18 -14.74
N ALA A 130 -3.57 11.86 -15.07
CA ALA A 130 -2.43 12.69 -14.72
C ALA A 130 -1.50 12.88 -15.92
N ARG A 131 -0.91 14.05 -16.00
CA ARG A 131 0.14 14.37 -16.97
C ARG A 131 1.06 15.46 -16.45
N TYR A 132 2.28 15.49 -16.94
CA TYR A 132 3.15 16.63 -16.74
C TYR A 132 2.74 17.76 -17.69
N GLN A 133 2.67 18.97 -17.14
CA GLN A 133 2.36 20.20 -17.89
C GLN A 133 3.65 20.74 -18.55
N GLU A 134 3.53 21.78 -19.38
CA GLU A 134 4.67 22.39 -20.09
C GLU A 134 5.76 22.91 -19.15
N ASP A 135 5.39 23.37 -17.95
CA ASP A 135 6.32 23.79 -16.90
C ASP A 135 6.96 22.63 -16.11
N GLY A 136 6.64 21.39 -16.48
CA GLY A 136 7.10 20.17 -15.85
C GLY A 136 6.38 19.80 -14.56
N THR A 137 5.30 20.52 -14.19
CA THR A 137 4.49 20.17 -13.01
C THR A 137 3.46 19.10 -13.31
N ALA A 138 3.22 18.19 -12.35
CA ALA A 138 2.20 17.15 -12.46
C ALA A 138 0.80 17.72 -12.20
N GLY A 139 -0.12 17.54 -13.14
CA GLY A 139 -1.54 17.85 -13.01
C GLY A 139 -2.36 16.58 -12.78
N TYR A 140 -3.43 16.67 -11.99
CA TYR A 140 -4.30 15.56 -11.63
C TYR A 140 -5.76 15.95 -11.79
N TRP A 141 -6.55 15.11 -12.51
CA TRP A 141 -7.99 15.31 -12.71
C TRP A 141 -8.71 14.03 -12.34
N LYS A 142 -9.64 14.11 -11.36
CA LYS A 142 -10.47 12.99 -10.95
C LYS A 142 -11.68 12.87 -11.87
N TYR A 143 -11.83 11.71 -12.50
CA TYR A 143 -12.92 11.41 -13.43
C TYR A 143 -14.04 10.62 -12.78
N TRP A 144 -13.72 9.70 -11.87
CA TRP A 144 -14.70 8.84 -11.25
C TRP A 144 -14.27 8.46 -9.82
N SER A 145 -15.25 8.18 -8.95
CA SER A 145 -14.97 7.58 -7.66
C SER A 145 -16.12 6.72 -7.14
N MET A 146 -15.78 5.64 -6.45
CA MET A 146 -16.64 4.86 -5.58
C MET A 146 -16.46 5.36 -4.15
N ARG A 147 -17.57 5.42 -3.40
CA ARG A 147 -17.56 5.96 -2.02
C ARG A 147 -18.14 4.98 -1.02
N TYR A 148 -17.68 5.09 0.22
CA TYR A 148 -18.27 4.40 1.36
C TYR A 148 -19.80 4.63 1.41
N PRO A 149 -20.64 3.58 1.63
CA PRO A 149 -20.28 2.25 2.15
C PRO A 149 -19.78 1.23 1.08
N LYS A 150 -19.86 1.53 -0.20
CA LYS A 150 -19.34 0.63 -1.25
C LYS A 150 -17.81 0.59 -1.17
N SER A 151 -17.23 -0.62 -1.08
CA SER A 151 -15.78 -0.79 -1.02
C SER A 151 -15.36 -2.20 -1.39
N ILE A 152 -14.53 -2.31 -2.41
CA ILE A 152 -13.87 -3.56 -2.81
C ILE A 152 -12.90 -4.02 -1.72
N GLY A 153 -12.10 -3.10 -1.16
CA GLY A 153 -11.12 -3.43 -0.12
C GLY A 153 -11.77 -3.91 1.18
N LEU A 154 -12.81 -3.21 1.68
CA LEU A 154 -13.53 -3.64 2.89
C LEU A 154 -14.28 -4.96 2.68
N TRP A 155 -14.82 -5.22 1.50
CA TRP A 155 -15.41 -6.50 1.15
C TRP A 155 -14.37 -7.63 1.21
N TYR A 156 -13.19 -7.42 0.64
CA TYR A 156 -12.12 -8.42 0.67
C TYR A 156 -11.63 -8.68 2.11
N SER A 157 -11.50 -7.62 2.92
CA SER A 157 -11.16 -7.72 4.34
C SER A 157 -12.24 -8.45 5.16
N ALA A 158 -13.53 -8.29 4.81
CA ALA A 158 -14.62 -9.02 5.47
C ALA A 158 -14.57 -10.51 5.17
N LEU A 159 -14.24 -10.91 3.94
CA LEU A 159 -14.00 -12.32 3.56
C LEU A 159 -12.75 -12.88 4.26
N THR A 160 -11.70 -12.08 4.37
CA THR A 160 -10.48 -12.43 5.13
C THR A 160 -10.83 -12.75 6.58
N LYS A 161 -11.65 -11.87 7.22
CA LYS A 161 -12.13 -12.09 8.59
C LYS A 161 -13.01 -13.34 8.71
N TRP A 162 -13.92 -13.58 7.76
CA TRP A 162 -14.78 -14.76 7.73
C TRP A 162 -13.94 -16.05 7.64
N ALA A 163 -12.85 -16.05 6.89
CA ALA A 163 -11.92 -17.17 6.78
C ALA A 163 -11.04 -17.39 8.04
N GLY A 164 -11.23 -16.57 9.09
CA GLY A 164 -10.52 -16.71 10.37
C GLY A 164 -9.25 -15.87 10.52
N PHE A 165 -8.95 -14.99 9.55
CA PHE A 165 -7.78 -14.14 9.57
C PHE A 165 -8.10 -12.71 10.05
N ARG A 166 -7.06 -11.94 10.37
CA ARG A 166 -7.21 -10.55 10.82
C ARG A 166 -7.47 -9.63 9.62
N PRO A 167 -8.62 -8.91 9.59
CA PRO A 167 -8.92 -7.96 8.53
C PRO A 167 -7.98 -6.75 8.61
N LEU A 168 -7.65 -6.16 7.46
CA LEU A 168 -6.72 -5.04 7.28
C LEU A 168 -5.27 -5.37 7.70
N ASP A 169 -4.91 -6.65 7.73
CA ASP A 169 -3.59 -7.12 8.11
C ASP A 169 -3.19 -8.41 7.35
N GLU A 170 -4.09 -9.41 7.30
CA GLU A 170 -3.76 -10.76 6.83
C GLU A 170 -4.43 -11.12 5.48
N GLU A 171 -4.83 -10.12 4.68
CA GLU A 171 -5.37 -10.33 3.33
C GLU A 171 -4.41 -11.12 2.42
N TYR A 172 -3.11 -11.02 2.67
CA TYR A 172 -2.10 -11.79 1.92
C TYR A 172 -2.19 -13.30 2.19
N ILE A 173 -2.62 -13.72 3.39
CA ILE A 173 -2.84 -15.15 3.71
C ILE A 173 -4.07 -15.63 2.97
N PHE A 174 -5.17 -14.87 3.00
CA PHE A 174 -6.40 -15.18 2.27
C PHE A 174 -6.15 -15.24 0.75
N MET A 175 -5.35 -14.31 0.20
CA MET A 175 -4.88 -14.35 -1.19
C MET A 175 -4.11 -15.65 -1.50
N GLY A 176 -3.19 -16.06 -0.63
CA GLY A 176 -2.42 -17.31 -0.79
C GLY A 176 -3.30 -18.57 -0.70
N MET A 177 -4.33 -18.56 0.16
CA MET A 177 -5.29 -19.65 0.32
C MET A 177 -6.06 -19.95 -0.98
N ALA A 178 -6.31 -18.95 -1.82
CA ALA A 178 -6.99 -19.13 -3.10
C ALA A 178 -6.29 -20.13 -4.05
N ALA A 179 -5.00 -20.39 -3.86
CA ALA A 179 -4.26 -21.40 -4.64
C ALA A 179 -4.74 -22.83 -4.41
N TYR A 180 -5.40 -23.09 -3.28
CA TYR A 180 -5.89 -24.43 -2.88
C TYR A 180 -7.39 -24.63 -3.14
N GLY A 181 -8.08 -23.63 -3.67
CA GLY A 181 -9.52 -23.63 -3.88
C GLY A 181 -9.94 -23.71 -5.34
N THR A 182 -11.26 -23.93 -5.53
CA THR A 182 -11.97 -23.84 -6.81
C THR A 182 -13.00 -22.72 -6.76
N PRO A 183 -13.29 -21.99 -7.86
CA PRO A 183 -14.22 -20.83 -7.85
C PRO A 183 -15.68 -21.29 -7.96
N CYS A 184 -16.16 -22.09 -7.02
CA CYS A 184 -17.49 -22.71 -7.05
C CYS A 184 -18.62 -21.88 -6.40
N CYS A 185 -18.31 -20.76 -5.70
CA CYS A 185 -19.26 -19.89 -5.03
C CYS A 185 -19.14 -18.40 -5.46
N THR A 186 -18.79 -18.18 -6.72
CA THR A 186 -18.49 -16.84 -7.26
C THR A 186 -19.68 -15.90 -7.17
N GLU A 187 -20.90 -16.37 -7.44
CA GLU A 187 -22.12 -15.54 -7.39
C GLU A 187 -22.44 -15.14 -5.94
N GLU A 188 -22.39 -16.07 -4.98
CA GLU A 188 -22.60 -15.80 -3.56
C GLU A 188 -21.61 -14.71 -3.05
N VAL A 189 -20.32 -14.86 -3.42
CA VAL A 189 -19.27 -13.91 -3.06
C VAL A 189 -19.46 -12.54 -3.74
N ARG A 190 -19.96 -12.52 -4.98
CA ARG A 190 -20.30 -11.28 -5.72
C ARG A 190 -21.48 -10.56 -5.11
N ASP A 191 -22.49 -11.29 -4.67
CA ASP A 191 -23.68 -10.71 -4.01
C ASP A 191 -23.31 -9.99 -2.72
N LEU A 192 -22.37 -10.52 -1.94
CA LEU A 192 -21.86 -9.84 -0.75
C LEU A 192 -21.22 -8.48 -1.09
N LEU A 193 -20.52 -8.37 -2.23
CA LEU A 193 -19.97 -7.10 -2.69
C LEU A 193 -21.08 -6.13 -3.11
N SER A 194 -22.09 -6.60 -3.86
CA SER A 194 -23.21 -5.78 -4.33
C SER A 194 -24.05 -5.22 -3.18
N GLN A 195 -24.24 -6.00 -2.12
CA GLN A 195 -25.00 -5.62 -0.92
C GLN A 195 -24.20 -4.77 0.07
N ASN A 196 -22.95 -4.42 -0.23
CA ASN A 196 -22.01 -3.73 0.67
C ASN A 196 -21.82 -4.46 2.02
N ASN A 197 -21.82 -5.78 2.00
CA ASN A 197 -21.83 -6.61 3.20
C ASN A 197 -20.39 -6.77 3.78
N HIS A 198 -19.80 -5.65 4.23
CA HIS A 198 -18.47 -5.61 4.83
C HIS A 198 -18.49 -5.53 6.37
N ARG A 199 -19.68 -5.48 7.00
CA ARG A 199 -19.83 -5.37 8.46
C ARG A 199 -19.90 -6.71 9.17
N GLY A 200 -20.19 -7.77 8.47
CA GLY A 200 -20.24 -9.13 8.98
C GLY A 200 -20.81 -10.08 7.94
N ILE A 201 -20.16 -11.20 7.75
CA ILE A 201 -20.61 -12.30 6.91
C ILE A 201 -21.04 -13.41 7.86
N SER A 202 -22.32 -13.78 7.86
CA SER A 202 -22.88 -14.74 8.81
C SER A 202 -22.47 -16.18 8.47
N SER A 203 -22.55 -16.54 7.19
CA SER A 203 -22.17 -17.87 6.69
C SER A 203 -21.98 -17.82 5.19
N LEU A 204 -21.12 -18.69 4.70
CA LEU A 204 -20.97 -18.99 3.28
C LEU A 204 -21.03 -20.52 3.11
N SER A 205 -21.58 -20.96 2.00
CA SER A 205 -21.91 -22.38 1.76
C SER A 205 -20.69 -23.24 1.41
N SER A 206 -19.50 -22.65 1.29
CA SER A 206 -18.32 -23.35 0.80
C SER A 206 -17.13 -23.27 1.77
N ARG A 207 -16.11 -24.10 1.52
CA ARG A 207 -14.88 -24.10 2.30
C ARG A 207 -14.10 -22.79 2.08
N PRO A 208 -13.29 -22.34 3.07
CA PRO A 208 -12.55 -21.08 3.00
C PRO A 208 -11.66 -20.94 1.74
N GLU A 209 -11.02 -22.03 1.29
CA GLU A 209 -10.16 -22.01 0.10
C GLU A 209 -10.96 -21.72 -1.18
N ASN A 210 -12.17 -22.28 -1.29
CA ASN A 210 -13.06 -22.06 -2.42
C ASN A 210 -13.62 -20.64 -2.42
N VAL A 211 -13.95 -20.12 -1.23
CA VAL A 211 -14.37 -18.71 -1.06
C VAL A 211 -13.22 -17.77 -1.44
N ALA A 212 -12.00 -18.06 -1.01
CA ALA A 212 -10.82 -17.27 -1.38
C ALA A 212 -10.58 -17.28 -2.90
N LYS A 213 -10.76 -18.44 -3.55
CA LYS A 213 -10.64 -18.55 -5.02
C LYS A 213 -11.75 -17.82 -5.75
N SER A 214 -12.99 -17.92 -5.28
CA SER A 214 -14.12 -17.18 -5.82
C SER A 214 -13.96 -15.68 -5.64
N ALA A 215 -13.42 -15.24 -4.48
CA ALA A 215 -13.10 -13.84 -4.22
C ALA A 215 -12.00 -13.30 -5.14
N GLU A 216 -10.97 -14.10 -5.43
CA GLU A 216 -9.93 -13.73 -6.42
C GLU A 216 -10.55 -13.47 -7.80
N TRP A 217 -11.48 -14.33 -8.23
CA TRP A 217 -12.19 -14.19 -9.51
C TRP A 217 -13.05 -12.92 -9.57
N VAL A 218 -13.83 -12.66 -8.51
CA VAL A 218 -14.65 -11.46 -8.42
C VAL A 218 -13.78 -10.21 -8.38
N LEU A 219 -12.72 -10.22 -7.57
CA LEU A 219 -11.77 -9.11 -7.45
C LEU A 219 -11.13 -8.77 -8.79
N GLU A 220 -10.62 -9.78 -9.51
CA GLU A 220 -10.05 -9.61 -10.85
C GLU A 220 -11.04 -8.92 -11.79
N GLY A 221 -12.29 -9.42 -11.82
CA GLY A 221 -13.35 -8.85 -12.65
C GLY A 221 -13.65 -7.39 -12.32
N GLU A 222 -13.73 -7.04 -11.04
CA GLU A 222 -13.99 -5.65 -10.60
C GLU A 222 -12.82 -4.71 -10.93
N ILE A 223 -11.58 -5.13 -10.67
CA ILE A 223 -10.40 -4.32 -11.02
C ILE A 223 -10.29 -4.16 -12.54
N ARG A 224 -10.55 -5.23 -13.32
CA ARG A 224 -10.55 -5.18 -14.77
C ARG A 224 -11.57 -4.18 -15.32
N LYS A 225 -12.76 -4.07 -14.74
CA LYS A 225 -13.73 -3.03 -15.10
C LYS A 225 -13.16 -1.61 -14.89
N LEU A 226 -12.52 -1.37 -13.77
CA LEU A 226 -11.88 -0.07 -13.47
C LEU A 226 -10.74 0.24 -14.45
N PHE A 227 -9.93 -0.77 -14.80
CA PHE A 227 -8.85 -0.63 -15.77
C PHE A 227 -9.37 -0.35 -17.18
N ASN A 228 -10.46 -1.00 -17.60
CA ASN A 228 -11.10 -0.71 -18.88
C ASN A 228 -11.63 0.73 -18.94
N MET A 229 -12.22 1.23 -17.84
CA MET A 229 -12.64 2.63 -17.77
C MET A 229 -11.43 3.58 -17.81
N ALA A 230 -10.36 3.27 -17.09
CA ALA A 230 -9.13 4.05 -17.05
C ALA A 230 -8.41 4.05 -18.41
N GLY A 231 -8.44 2.91 -19.13
CA GLY A 231 -7.86 2.75 -20.46
C GLY A 231 -8.45 3.69 -21.52
N GLN A 232 -9.68 4.18 -21.32
CA GLN A 232 -10.29 5.19 -22.18
C GLN A 232 -9.64 6.58 -21.99
N LEU A 233 -8.95 6.81 -20.88
CA LEU A 233 -8.26 8.07 -20.58
C LEU A 233 -6.80 8.04 -21.02
N SER A 234 -6.13 6.88 -20.93
CA SER A 234 -4.74 6.67 -21.33
C SER A 234 -4.43 5.18 -21.47
N PRO A 235 -3.59 4.77 -22.43
CA PRO A 235 -3.09 3.40 -22.54
C PRO A 235 -2.14 3.02 -21.38
N ASN A 236 -1.55 4.01 -20.71
CA ASN A 236 -0.67 3.82 -19.56
C ASN A 236 -1.49 3.92 -18.27
N ILE A 237 -1.42 2.92 -17.40
CA ILE A 237 -2.19 2.87 -16.16
C ILE A 237 -1.26 2.80 -14.95
N CYS A 238 -1.35 3.77 -14.05
CA CYS A 238 -0.75 3.67 -12.72
C CYS A 238 -1.77 3.10 -11.74
N TYR A 239 -1.38 2.12 -10.91
CA TYR A 239 -2.26 1.46 -9.98
C TYR A 239 -1.74 1.61 -8.55
N GLY A 240 -2.61 2.01 -7.61
CA GLY A 240 -2.27 2.23 -6.21
C GLY A 240 -3.44 1.96 -5.25
N GLY A 241 -3.23 2.20 -3.96
CA GLY A 241 -4.11 1.81 -2.86
C GLY A 241 -3.79 0.41 -2.33
N GLY A 242 -4.35 0.06 -1.18
CA GLY A 242 -4.04 -1.21 -0.49
C GLY A 242 -4.37 -2.46 -1.32
N VAL A 243 -5.40 -2.42 -2.18
CA VAL A 243 -5.78 -3.56 -3.04
C VAL A 243 -4.73 -3.83 -4.14
N ALA A 244 -3.92 -2.84 -4.51
CA ALA A 244 -2.81 -3.02 -5.45
C ALA A 244 -1.67 -3.92 -4.91
N LEU A 245 -1.72 -4.33 -3.64
CA LEU A 245 -0.83 -5.35 -3.07
C LEU A 245 -1.19 -6.79 -3.50
N ASN A 246 -2.36 -7.01 -4.14
CA ASN A 246 -2.76 -8.32 -4.62
C ASN A 246 -1.98 -8.73 -5.88
N CYS A 247 -0.83 -9.36 -5.68
CA CYS A 247 0.07 -9.73 -6.77
C CYS A 247 -0.52 -10.80 -7.71
N VAL A 248 -1.47 -11.62 -7.27
CA VAL A 248 -2.10 -12.65 -8.10
C VAL A 248 -2.99 -12.01 -9.17
N VAL A 249 -3.84 -11.06 -8.76
CA VAL A 249 -4.67 -10.28 -9.70
C VAL A 249 -3.79 -9.41 -10.59
N ASN A 250 -2.77 -8.75 -10.03
CA ASN A 250 -1.87 -7.89 -10.79
C ASN A 250 -1.14 -8.64 -11.91
N ALA A 251 -0.67 -9.86 -11.65
CA ALA A 251 0.01 -10.69 -12.66
C ALA A 251 -0.89 -11.06 -13.85
N LYS A 252 -2.22 -11.12 -13.64
CA LYS A 252 -3.19 -11.36 -14.72
C LYS A 252 -3.47 -10.07 -15.50
N LEU A 253 -3.63 -8.94 -14.80
CA LEU A 253 -3.88 -7.65 -15.44
C LEU A 253 -2.70 -7.16 -16.27
N GLN A 254 -1.47 -7.43 -15.85
CA GLN A 254 -0.24 -7.04 -16.56
C GLN A 254 -0.12 -7.67 -17.95
N LYS A 255 -0.84 -8.75 -18.23
CA LYS A 255 -0.86 -9.37 -19.57
C LYS A 255 -1.60 -8.55 -20.59
N ASP A 256 -2.58 -7.74 -20.15
CA ASP A 256 -3.52 -7.03 -21.01
C ASP A 256 -3.34 -5.50 -20.97
N PHE A 257 -2.69 -4.99 -19.91
CA PHE A 257 -2.56 -3.55 -19.66
C PHE A 257 -1.10 -3.13 -19.48
N ASN A 258 -0.72 -2.00 -20.08
CA ASN A 258 0.55 -1.35 -19.79
C ASN A 258 0.43 -0.62 -18.44
N MET A 259 0.91 -1.25 -17.38
CA MET A 259 0.66 -0.77 -16.03
C MET A 259 1.94 -0.59 -15.19
N TRP A 260 1.87 0.36 -14.27
CA TRP A 260 2.87 0.61 -13.25
C TRP A 260 2.25 0.52 -11.87
N ILE A 261 2.89 -0.20 -10.97
CA ILE A 261 2.57 -0.24 -9.54
C ILE A 261 3.82 0.17 -8.77
N MET A 262 3.71 1.24 -8.00
CA MET A 262 4.79 1.63 -7.09
C MET A 262 4.97 0.56 -6.00
N PRO A 263 6.20 0.14 -5.67
CA PRO A 263 6.47 -0.97 -4.74
C PRO A 263 5.84 -0.86 -3.34
N ASN A 264 5.38 0.31 -2.96
CA ASN A 264 4.66 0.56 -1.70
C ASN A 264 3.30 1.23 -1.98
N PRO A 265 2.31 0.53 -2.58
CA PRO A 265 1.10 1.16 -3.08
C PRO A 265 0.07 1.52 -2.00
N GLY A 266 0.21 0.98 -0.77
CA GLY A 266 -0.68 1.23 0.37
C GLY A 266 -0.41 2.55 1.10
N ASP A 267 -1.03 2.72 2.27
CA ASP A 267 -1.04 3.96 3.07
C ASP A 267 0.36 4.48 3.44
N ALA A 268 1.32 3.59 3.67
CA ALA A 268 2.70 4.00 3.92
C ALA A 268 3.31 4.74 2.71
N GLY A 269 3.02 4.28 1.49
CA GLY A 269 3.43 4.94 0.26
C GLY A 269 2.77 6.29 0.01
N ALA A 270 1.61 6.54 0.62
CA ALA A 270 0.95 7.83 0.55
C ALA A 270 1.74 8.95 1.24
N SER A 271 2.68 8.63 2.15
CA SER A 271 3.66 9.59 2.67
C SER A 271 4.53 10.18 1.57
N LEU A 272 4.99 9.34 0.63
CA LEU A 272 5.71 9.78 -0.56
C LEU A 272 4.80 10.63 -1.46
N GLY A 273 3.56 10.20 -1.68
CA GLY A 273 2.60 10.95 -2.48
C GLY A 273 2.33 12.35 -1.92
N ALA A 274 2.20 12.50 -0.61
CA ALA A 274 2.04 13.81 0.03
C ALA A 274 3.26 14.72 -0.21
N ALA A 275 4.49 14.19 -0.09
CA ALA A 275 5.72 14.94 -0.40
C ALA A 275 5.76 15.32 -1.90
N LEU A 276 5.41 14.40 -2.79
CA LEU A 276 5.40 14.62 -4.24
C LEU A 276 4.38 15.67 -4.67
N LEU A 277 3.23 15.79 -4.00
CA LEU A 277 2.25 16.85 -4.25
C LEU A 277 2.77 18.25 -3.89
N CYS A 278 3.67 18.35 -2.91
CA CYS A 278 4.39 19.57 -2.65
C CYS A 278 5.50 19.85 -3.67
N HIS A 279 6.20 18.80 -4.09
CA HIS A 279 7.30 18.88 -5.06
C HIS A 279 6.80 19.14 -6.47
N LYS A 280 5.68 18.54 -6.87
CA LYS A 280 4.97 18.67 -8.16
C LYS A 280 5.71 18.19 -9.41
N ARG A 281 6.96 17.79 -9.33
CA ARG A 281 7.78 17.39 -10.49
C ARG A 281 8.07 15.90 -10.46
N LYS A 282 8.46 15.35 -11.59
CA LYS A 282 8.93 13.96 -11.72
C LYS A 282 10.16 13.74 -10.84
N VAL A 283 10.26 12.56 -10.24
CA VAL A 283 11.41 12.14 -9.45
C VAL A 283 11.97 10.85 -10.03
N GLU A 284 13.26 10.65 -9.85
CA GLU A 284 13.86 9.33 -10.04
C GLU A 284 13.52 8.47 -8.83
N PHE A 285 12.92 7.30 -9.09
CA PHE A 285 12.44 6.42 -8.03
C PHE A 285 13.29 5.15 -7.95
N SER A 286 13.61 4.78 -6.71
CA SER A 286 14.18 3.48 -6.34
C SER A 286 13.39 2.91 -5.15
N PRO A 287 13.20 1.59 -5.03
CA PRO A 287 12.59 1.02 -3.84
C PRO A 287 13.50 1.05 -2.59
N TYR A 288 14.78 1.35 -2.74
CA TYR A 288 15.78 1.36 -1.66
C TYR A 288 15.97 2.77 -1.10
N LEU A 289 15.10 3.19 -0.19
CA LEU A 289 15.02 4.57 0.31
C LEU A 289 15.26 4.69 1.82
N GLY A 290 15.30 3.57 2.56
CA GLY A 290 15.49 3.56 4.00
C GLY A 290 16.92 3.81 4.45
N TYR A 291 17.18 3.58 5.73
CA TYR A 291 18.50 3.73 6.33
C TYR A 291 19.56 2.89 5.61
N ASN A 292 20.74 3.48 5.39
CA ASN A 292 21.84 2.88 4.67
C ASN A 292 22.84 2.17 5.61
N ILE A 293 22.96 0.87 5.47
CA ILE A 293 24.03 0.07 6.13
C ILE A 293 25.21 0.02 5.19
N ARG A 294 26.27 0.75 5.54
CA ARG A 294 27.51 0.85 4.75
C ARG A 294 28.42 -0.38 4.98
N ARG A 295 27.89 -1.58 4.74
CA ARG A 295 28.65 -2.84 4.80
C ARG A 295 28.41 -3.63 3.54
N THR A 296 29.44 -4.32 3.06
CA THR A 296 29.32 -5.25 1.94
C THR A 296 29.04 -6.64 2.49
N VAL A 297 27.99 -7.27 2.00
CA VAL A 297 27.68 -8.67 2.32
C VAL A 297 28.63 -9.57 1.54
N ASN A 298 29.28 -10.51 2.23
CA ASN A 298 30.12 -11.54 1.61
C ASN A 298 29.20 -12.75 1.24
N PRO A 299 28.93 -13.00 -0.06
CA PRO A 299 28.06 -14.10 -0.46
C PRO A 299 28.56 -15.48 0.00
N LYS A 300 29.88 -15.70 0.05
CA LYS A 300 30.47 -16.98 0.50
C LYS A 300 30.18 -17.25 1.97
N GLU A 301 30.20 -16.20 2.81
CA GLU A 301 29.85 -16.30 4.23
C GLU A 301 28.35 -16.58 4.41
N VAL A 302 27.50 -15.92 3.65
CA VAL A 302 26.04 -16.16 3.65
C VAL A 302 25.76 -17.62 3.30
N VAL A 303 26.36 -18.13 2.22
CA VAL A 303 26.21 -19.55 1.80
C VAL A 303 26.68 -20.49 2.91
N LYS A 304 27.83 -20.22 3.53
CA LYS A 304 28.35 -21.05 4.62
C LYS A 304 27.38 -21.09 5.81
N ILE A 305 26.77 -19.96 6.17
CA ILE A 305 25.77 -19.90 7.25
C ILE A 305 24.52 -20.68 6.87
N LEU A 306 24.00 -20.51 5.64
CA LEU A 306 22.82 -21.22 5.14
C LEU A 306 23.03 -22.73 5.19
N LEU A 307 24.18 -23.22 4.71
CA LEU A 307 24.49 -24.65 4.72
C LEU A 307 24.58 -25.24 6.13
N ASN A 308 25.05 -24.47 7.09
CA ASN A 308 25.24 -24.94 8.47
C ASN A 308 24.00 -24.76 9.35
N LYS A 309 23.29 -23.63 9.20
CA LYS A 309 22.18 -23.22 10.09
C LYS A 309 20.80 -23.26 9.44
N GLY A 310 20.72 -23.39 8.13
CA GLY A 310 19.47 -23.40 7.36
C GLY A 310 18.84 -22.03 7.12
N ILE A 311 19.17 -21.02 7.92
CA ILE A 311 18.60 -19.66 7.83
C ILE A 311 19.63 -18.59 8.15
N VAL A 312 19.52 -17.41 7.50
CA VAL A 312 20.36 -16.25 7.76
C VAL A 312 19.62 -14.94 7.46
N GLY A 313 19.76 -13.95 8.34
CA GLY A 313 19.32 -12.58 8.09
C GLY A 313 20.39 -11.78 7.34
N VAL A 314 20.00 -11.13 6.26
CA VAL A 314 20.88 -10.24 5.47
C VAL A 314 20.43 -8.79 5.63
N ALA A 315 21.39 -7.92 5.99
CA ALA A 315 21.17 -6.48 6.04
C ALA A 315 22.33 -5.78 5.30
N ASN A 316 22.00 -5.07 4.20
CA ASN A 316 22.94 -4.43 3.30
C ASN A 316 22.36 -3.15 2.70
N GLY A 317 23.20 -2.19 2.31
CA GLY A 317 22.77 -1.00 1.60
C GLY A 317 21.59 -0.26 2.25
N ARG A 318 20.78 0.40 1.44
CA ARG A 318 19.57 1.10 1.89
C ARG A 318 18.40 0.13 2.06
N GLY A 319 17.64 0.27 3.14
CA GLY A 319 16.45 -0.54 3.38
C GLY A 319 15.37 -0.29 2.33
N GLU A 320 14.56 -1.31 2.07
CA GLU A 320 13.41 -1.23 1.18
C GLU A 320 12.31 -0.32 1.75
N PHE A 321 11.70 0.50 0.88
CA PHE A 321 10.48 1.25 1.16
C PHE A 321 9.30 0.51 0.54
N GLY A 322 8.72 -0.41 1.29
CA GLY A 322 7.62 -1.26 0.89
C GLY A 322 7.50 -2.51 1.76
N PRO A 323 6.43 -3.28 1.60
CA PRO A 323 6.15 -4.46 2.42
C PRO A 323 6.95 -5.69 2.01
N ARG A 324 7.68 -5.63 0.90
CA ARG A 324 8.42 -6.78 0.35
C ARG A 324 9.92 -6.68 0.65
N ALA A 325 10.53 -7.83 0.95
CA ALA A 325 11.98 -7.97 0.99
C ALA A 325 12.53 -8.01 -0.44
N LEU A 326 13.52 -7.17 -0.73
CA LEU A 326 14.14 -7.06 -2.06
C LEU A 326 15.67 -7.27 -1.99
N GLY A 327 16.15 -7.97 -0.95
CA GLY A 327 17.54 -8.36 -0.81
C GLY A 327 18.33 -7.54 0.23
N ASN A 328 17.92 -6.32 0.55
CA ASN A 328 18.67 -5.46 1.47
C ASN A 328 18.26 -5.63 2.95
N ARG A 329 17.06 -6.10 3.22
CA ARG A 329 16.57 -6.51 4.55
C ARG A 329 15.78 -7.79 4.36
N SER A 330 16.50 -8.89 4.22
CA SER A 330 15.92 -10.17 3.81
C SER A 330 16.29 -11.30 4.77
N LEU A 331 15.34 -12.20 4.97
CA LEU A 331 15.58 -13.47 5.60
C LEU A 331 15.73 -14.52 4.48
N LEU A 332 16.87 -15.21 4.46
CA LEU A 332 17.17 -16.26 3.50
C LEU A 332 17.10 -17.61 4.21
N ALA A 333 16.55 -18.61 3.56
CA ALA A 333 16.50 -19.98 4.06
C ALA A 333 16.95 -21.00 3.01
N ASP A 334 17.59 -22.06 3.45
CA ASP A 334 17.94 -23.20 2.60
C ASP A 334 16.69 -24.02 2.29
N PRO A 335 16.19 -24.10 1.04
CA PRO A 335 14.95 -24.77 0.69
C PRO A 335 15.02 -26.29 0.67
N ARG A 336 16.21 -26.89 0.82
CA ARG A 336 16.42 -28.35 0.69
C ARG A 336 15.87 -29.16 1.87
N LYS A 337 15.58 -28.50 3.01
CA LYS A 337 15.06 -29.13 4.23
C LYS A 337 13.71 -28.54 4.59
N ILE A 338 12.71 -29.39 4.78
CA ILE A 338 11.35 -28.96 5.12
C ILE A 338 11.28 -28.27 6.49
N GLU A 339 12.17 -28.63 7.42
CA GLU A 339 12.28 -28.07 8.76
C GLU A 339 12.59 -26.56 8.71
N ASN A 340 13.34 -26.11 7.72
CA ASN A 340 13.67 -24.68 7.53
C ASN A 340 12.43 -23.83 7.26
N LYS A 341 11.37 -24.39 6.64
CA LYS A 341 10.08 -23.72 6.49
C LYS A 341 9.46 -23.41 7.85
N ASN A 342 9.50 -24.35 8.77
CA ASN A 342 8.95 -24.18 10.12
C ASN A 342 9.78 -23.16 10.91
N LEU A 343 11.12 -23.21 10.76
CA LEU A 343 12.03 -22.28 11.42
C LEU A 343 11.83 -20.84 10.96
N VAL A 344 11.51 -20.59 9.67
CA VAL A 344 11.22 -19.25 9.15
C VAL A 344 9.90 -18.70 9.68
N ASN A 345 8.94 -19.59 10.01
CA ASN A 345 7.59 -19.22 10.44
C ASN A 345 7.44 -19.09 11.97
N GLN A 346 8.48 -19.39 12.74
CA GLN A 346 8.55 -19.17 14.19
C GLN A 346 8.97 -17.72 14.51
#